data_af1c6f92405d7e03f90e5f28a473cb04
#
_entry.id   af1c6f92405d7e03f90e5f28a473cb04
#
_cell.length_a   1.000
_cell.length_b   1.000
_cell.length_c   1.000
_cell.angle_alpha   90.00
_cell.angle_beta   90.00
_cell.angle_gamma   90.00
#
_symmetry.space_group_name_H-M   'P 1'
#
loop_
_entity.id
_entity.type
_entity.pdbx_description
1 polymer ?
#
loop_
_entity_poly.entity_id
_entity_poly.type
_entity_poly.pdbx_seq_one_letter_code
_entity_poly.pdbx_strand_id
1 'polypeptide(L)'
;MKQLLLWLIGVALGVVVLLAAVLGVSYSFTSEGAKPASEVQFAGQELEPNGWCWQVPLLGGQVDKVFASPRTLTVQKLGVLYDAHPAFALPEWYSYGPLTITDSAGNVVFEGTAATYDDFLFPANGDYKAELTVWRLPENMLATQFEGGSTGELRRDVRLEKPAKPIGWYNYSFRFTLQASAEVELSAERMEQGGTVAAAFTGMVGETAPTVETDLGNVQAVRLGSGWRAYIPAAYNAAAGAHEVTFTVGGETVVKKITVIPKDFGTVEIEAEPEASEAANTEFRNAVWPLYEQPAREKLWSGGFVCPAENYMTLVDFGQTKVTGGKQGSKSNSTKLYTIPGDPCRAPANGVVVLARDLALTGNTVVIDHGCGLRSYLYGLDALSVSEGQSVERGQAVGA
;
A
#
# COMPACT_ATOMS: atom_id res chain seq x y z
N MET A 1 52.25 5.88 -54.31
CA MET A 1 51.72 5.41 -53.00
C MET A 1 52.27 6.22 -51.80
N LYS A 2 53.59 6.39 -51.64
CA LYS A 2 54.16 7.15 -50.48
C LYS A 2 53.66 8.59 -50.36
N GLN A 3 53.57 9.34 -51.47
CA GLN A 3 53.11 10.74 -51.47
C GLN A 3 51.60 10.85 -51.09
N LEU A 4 50.76 9.92 -51.56
CA LEU A 4 49.34 9.87 -51.20
C LEU A 4 49.16 9.56 -49.71
N LEU A 5 49.98 8.63 -49.17
CA LEU A 5 49.96 8.28 -47.75
C LEU A 5 50.40 9.48 -46.88
N LEU A 6 51.45 10.19 -47.26
CA LEU A 6 51.95 11.43 -46.57
C LEU A 6 50.87 12.53 -46.60
N TRP A 7 50.16 12.68 -47.71
CA TRP A 7 49.06 13.65 -47.84
C TRP A 7 47.87 13.26 -46.94
N LEU A 8 47.48 11.97 -46.93
CA LEU A 8 46.42 11.47 -46.03
C LEU A 8 46.78 11.63 -44.56
N ILE A 9 48.02 11.36 -44.17
CA ILE A 9 48.51 11.60 -42.81
C ILE A 9 48.46 13.10 -42.45
N GLY A 10 48.87 13.98 -43.38
CA GLY A 10 48.80 15.43 -43.19
C GLY A 10 47.36 15.94 -43.00
N VAL A 11 46.43 15.45 -43.81
CA VAL A 11 45.01 15.78 -43.67
C VAL A 11 44.44 15.25 -42.34
N ALA A 12 44.75 14.00 -41.96
CA ALA A 12 44.31 13.42 -40.69
C ALA A 12 44.86 14.23 -39.49
N LEU A 13 46.14 14.61 -39.53
CA LEU A 13 46.78 15.47 -38.51
C LEU A 13 46.09 16.85 -38.42
N GLY A 14 45.81 17.48 -39.60
CA GLY A 14 45.08 18.75 -39.66
C GLY A 14 43.69 18.67 -39.05
N VAL A 15 42.94 17.58 -39.31
CA VAL A 15 41.63 17.31 -38.70
C VAL A 15 41.74 17.15 -37.18
N VAL A 16 42.73 16.41 -36.70
CA VAL A 16 42.97 16.23 -35.25
C VAL A 16 43.28 17.55 -34.56
N VAL A 17 44.14 18.39 -35.16
CA VAL A 17 44.46 19.70 -34.62
C VAL A 17 43.23 20.62 -34.60
N LEU A 18 42.43 20.61 -35.65
CA LEU A 18 41.19 21.37 -35.72
C LEU A 18 40.20 20.94 -34.62
N LEU A 19 40.01 19.63 -34.46
CA LEU A 19 39.15 19.09 -33.42
C LEU A 19 39.66 19.44 -32.02
N ALA A 20 40.94 19.36 -31.77
CA ALA A 20 41.56 19.76 -30.52
C ALA A 20 41.37 21.28 -30.23
N ALA A 21 41.50 22.13 -31.27
CA ALA A 21 41.26 23.56 -31.14
C ALA A 21 39.78 23.86 -30.83
N VAL A 22 38.86 23.24 -31.55
CA VAL A 22 37.42 23.37 -31.29
C VAL A 22 37.04 22.88 -29.88
N LEU A 23 37.61 21.75 -29.46
CA LEU A 23 37.42 21.23 -28.09
C LEU A 23 37.95 22.21 -27.05
N GLY A 24 39.17 22.73 -27.24
CA GLY A 24 39.81 23.70 -26.34
C GLY A 24 38.97 24.98 -26.18
N VAL A 25 38.46 25.51 -27.30
CA VAL A 25 37.58 26.68 -27.30
C VAL A 25 36.25 26.33 -26.59
N SER A 26 35.60 25.26 -26.98
CA SER A 26 34.33 24.82 -26.35
C SER A 26 34.54 24.61 -24.86
N TYR A 27 35.60 23.93 -24.46
CA TYR A 27 35.92 23.67 -23.05
C TYR A 27 36.14 24.98 -22.27
N SER A 28 36.81 25.96 -22.87
CA SER A 28 37.09 27.24 -22.21
C SER A 28 35.86 28.11 -22.03
N PHE A 29 34.95 28.12 -23.02
CA PHE A 29 33.75 28.95 -23.00
C PHE A 29 32.55 28.28 -22.27
N THR A 30 32.58 26.99 -22.03
CA THR A 30 31.51 26.35 -21.27
C THR A 30 31.59 26.73 -19.79
N SER A 31 30.52 27.32 -19.26
CA SER A 31 30.42 27.82 -17.90
C SER A 31 29.59 26.90 -16.99
N GLU A 32 29.74 27.07 -15.67
CA GLU A 32 28.96 26.40 -14.63
C GLU A 32 27.46 26.76 -14.69
N GLY A 33 27.11 27.89 -15.32
CA GLY A 33 25.71 28.34 -15.45
C GLY A 33 24.78 27.40 -16.22
N ALA A 34 25.32 26.32 -16.83
CA ALA A 34 24.54 25.25 -17.44
C ALA A 34 23.95 24.25 -16.39
N LYS A 35 24.34 24.37 -15.12
CA LYS A 35 23.82 23.52 -14.06
C LYS A 35 22.33 23.83 -13.77
N PRO A 36 21.39 22.85 -13.86
CA PRO A 36 20.01 23.11 -13.51
C PRO A 36 19.84 23.39 -12.02
N ALA A 37 18.78 24.12 -11.68
CA ALA A 37 18.38 24.28 -10.29
C ALA A 37 18.04 22.91 -9.69
N SER A 38 18.29 22.77 -8.40
CA SER A 38 17.85 21.62 -7.64
C SER A 38 16.43 21.89 -7.15
N GLU A 39 15.46 21.07 -7.52
CA GLU A 39 14.04 21.23 -7.17
C GLU A 39 13.58 20.10 -6.26
N VAL A 40 14.49 19.49 -5.50
CA VAL A 40 14.18 18.39 -4.58
C VAL A 40 13.54 18.96 -3.33
N GLN A 41 12.42 18.37 -2.90
CA GLN A 41 11.69 18.79 -1.71
C GLN A 41 11.55 17.63 -0.72
N PHE A 42 11.47 17.99 0.57
CA PHE A 42 11.09 17.10 1.66
C PHE A 42 10.06 17.80 2.53
N ALA A 43 8.93 17.14 2.82
CA ALA A 43 7.81 17.74 3.55
C ALA A 43 7.31 19.06 2.93
N GLY A 44 7.34 19.19 1.60
CA GLY A 44 6.96 20.41 0.89
C GLY A 44 7.96 21.56 0.98
N GLN A 45 9.11 21.37 1.61
CA GLN A 45 10.17 22.37 1.72
C GLN A 45 11.30 22.03 0.73
N GLU A 46 11.79 23.04 0.01
CA GLU A 46 12.89 22.89 -0.91
C GLU A 46 14.20 22.59 -0.17
N LEU A 47 14.95 21.60 -0.64
CA LEU A 47 16.25 21.21 -0.10
C LEU A 47 17.37 21.96 -0.77
N GLU A 48 18.27 22.54 0.03
CA GLU A 48 19.48 23.17 -0.45
C GLU A 48 20.62 22.14 -0.56
N PRO A 49 21.23 21.94 -1.75
CA PRO A 49 22.32 20.99 -1.90
C PRO A 49 23.57 21.48 -1.16
N ASN A 50 24.17 20.60 -0.36
CA ASN A 50 25.43 20.87 0.33
C ASN A 50 26.66 20.39 -0.46
N GLY A 51 26.46 19.80 -1.63
CA GLY A 51 27.49 19.40 -2.58
C GLY A 51 26.85 18.93 -3.89
N TRP A 52 27.53 19.10 -4.98
CA TRP A 52 27.03 18.74 -6.30
C TRP A 52 28.16 18.50 -7.30
N CYS A 53 27.82 17.73 -8.34
CA CYS A 53 28.65 17.56 -9.52
C CYS A 53 27.78 17.65 -10.78
N TRP A 54 28.25 18.30 -11.79
CA TRP A 54 27.57 18.48 -13.07
C TRP A 54 28.50 18.23 -14.23
N GLN A 55 28.06 17.42 -15.20
CA GLN A 55 28.80 17.10 -16.42
C GLN A 55 28.14 17.78 -17.61
N VAL A 56 28.91 18.57 -18.34
CA VAL A 56 28.44 19.21 -19.57
C VAL A 56 29.09 18.49 -20.75
N PRO A 57 28.31 17.81 -21.59
CA PRO A 57 28.86 17.10 -22.75
C PRO A 57 29.33 18.08 -23.81
N LEU A 58 30.54 17.85 -24.31
CA LEU A 58 31.19 18.61 -25.40
C LEU A 58 31.37 17.68 -26.61
N LEU A 59 31.47 18.27 -27.81
CA LEU A 59 31.65 17.53 -29.07
C LEU A 59 30.69 16.34 -29.23
N GLY A 60 29.39 16.56 -29.01
CA GLY A 60 28.39 15.51 -29.15
C GLY A 60 28.50 14.38 -28.09
N GLY A 61 29.05 14.69 -26.92
CA GLY A 61 29.17 13.72 -25.81
C GLY A 61 30.45 12.90 -25.84
N GLN A 62 31.43 13.25 -26.66
CA GLN A 62 32.76 12.58 -26.72
C GLN A 62 33.64 12.94 -25.53
N VAL A 63 33.47 14.14 -24.99
CA VAL A 63 34.23 14.67 -23.84
C VAL A 63 33.27 15.40 -22.92
N ASP A 64 33.39 15.18 -21.61
CA ASP A 64 32.57 15.86 -20.61
C ASP A 64 33.44 16.91 -19.86
N LYS A 65 32.93 18.13 -19.73
CA LYS A 65 33.48 19.11 -18.79
C LYS A 65 32.75 18.95 -17.44
N VAL A 66 33.52 18.65 -16.41
CA VAL A 66 33.01 18.42 -15.08
C VAL A 66 33.12 19.68 -14.24
N PHE A 67 32.03 20.10 -13.65
CA PHE A 67 31.96 21.11 -12.61
C PHE A 67 31.52 20.43 -11.30
N ALA A 68 32.14 20.79 -10.19
CA ALA A 68 31.78 20.23 -8.90
C ALA A 68 31.98 21.26 -7.79
N SER A 69 31.07 21.27 -6.84
CA SER A 69 31.24 21.90 -5.55
C SER A 69 31.63 20.83 -4.54
N PRO A 70 32.68 21.01 -3.75
CA PRO A 70 32.97 20.06 -2.68
C PRO A 70 31.81 20.04 -1.68
N ARG A 71 31.54 18.85 -1.12
CA ARG A 71 30.52 18.68 -0.07
C ARG A 71 30.87 19.56 1.13
N THR A 72 29.95 20.42 1.53
CA THR A 72 30.09 21.25 2.72
C THR A 72 29.54 20.48 3.96
N LEU A 73 29.96 20.94 5.13
CA LEU A 73 29.40 20.42 6.39
C LEU A 73 28.08 21.12 6.79
N THR A 74 27.54 21.95 5.89
CA THR A 74 26.31 22.68 6.16
C THR A 74 25.13 21.70 6.21
N VAL A 75 24.34 21.79 7.27
CA VAL A 75 23.11 21.02 7.49
C VAL A 75 21.94 21.98 7.52
N GLN A 76 21.05 21.86 6.55
CA GLN A 76 19.82 22.66 6.48
C GLN A 76 18.89 22.29 7.65
N LYS A 77 18.19 23.27 8.21
CA LYS A 77 17.20 23.06 9.27
C LYS A 77 15.80 23.24 8.69
N LEU A 78 14.98 22.22 8.74
CA LEU A 78 13.60 22.27 8.25
C LEU A 78 12.58 22.57 9.35
N GLY A 79 13.01 22.63 10.63
CA GLY A 79 12.13 22.91 11.77
C GLY A 79 11.34 21.69 12.24
N VAL A 80 10.13 21.93 12.73
CA VAL A 80 9.23 20.89 13.26
C VAL A 80 8.31 20.38 12.14
N LEU A 81 8.23 19.07 11.97
CA LEU A 81 7.33 18.40 11.05
C LEU A 81 6.28 17.63 11.86
N TYR A 82 5.02 17.80 11.49
CA TYR A 82 3.89 17.18 12.19
C TYR A 82 3.35 15.95 11.45
N ASP A 83 3.77 15.73 10.21
CA ASP A 83 3.43 14.54 9.45
C ASP A 83 4.35 13.39 9.90
N ALA A 84 3.78 12.27 10.33
CA ALA A 84 4.53 11.07 10.74
C ALA A 84 5.32 10.44 9.58
N HIS A 85 4.95 10.75 8.33
CA HIS A 85 5.60 10.25 7.13
C HIS A 85 5.86 11.38 6.12
N PRO A 86 6.77 12.32 6.44
CA PRO A 86 7.07 13.45 5.55
C PRO A 86 7.61 12.97 4.22
N ALA A 87 6.95 13.33 3.12
CA ALA A 87 7.24 12.80 1.79
C ALA A 87 8.36 13.55 1.08
N PHE A 88 9.11 12.81 0.23
CA PHE A 88 10.00 13.39 -0.76
C PHE A 88 9.23 13.74 -2.05
N ALA A 89 9.56 14.89 -2.64
CA ALA A 89 9.16 15.21 -4.00
C ALA A 89 10.41 15.44 -4.87
N LEU A 90 10.55 14.61 -5.91
CA LEU A 90 11.63 14.75 -6.89
C LEU A 90 11.05 15.14 -8.25
N PRO A 91 11.73 16.09 -8.94
CA PRO A 91 11.41 16.39 -10.33
C PRO A 91 11.59 15.17 -11.23
N GLU A 92 10.96 15.23 -12.39
CA GLU A 92 10.87 14.13 -13.35
C GLU A 92 12.23 13.55 -13.81
N TRP A 93 13.26 14.41 -13.87
CA TRP A 93 14.60 14.10 -14.37
C TRP A 93 15.57 13.59 -13.30
N TYR A 94 15.12 13.33 -12.08
CA TYR A 94 15.95 12.88 -10.99
C TYR A 94 15.68 11.43 -10.62
N SER A 95 16.73 10.73 -10.27
CA SER A 95 16.66 9.39 -9.70
C SER A 95 17.16 9.40 -8.27
N TYR A 96 16.52 8.63 -7.41
CA TYR A 96 16.93 8.47 -6.03
C TYR A 96 18.25 7.72 -5.92
N GLY A 97 19.18 8.28 -5.15
CA GLY A 97 20.38 7.63 -4.67
C GLY A 97 20.23 7.23 -3.20
N PRO A 98 21.36 6.97 -2.51
CA PRO A 98 21.37 6.61 -1.12
C PRO A 98 20.70 7.66 -0.24
N LEU A 99 19.87 7.18 0.71
CA LEU A 99 19.28 7.95 1.79
C LEU A 99 19.63 7.27 3.11
N THR A 100 20.19 8.04 4.05
CA THR A 100 20.46 7.60 5.42
C THR A 100 19.79 8.56 6.38
N ILE A 101 19.01 8.06 7.33
CA ILE A 101 18.40 8.86 8.41
C ILE A 101 18.95 8.37 9.75
N THR A 102 19.39 9.30 10.57
CA THR A 102 19.90 9.04 11.91
C THR A 102 19.08 9.77 12.97
N ASP A 103 18.94 9.18 14.15
CA ASP A 103 18.31 9.79 15.30
C ASP A 103 19.27 10.78 16.02
N SER A 104 18.82 11.40 17.09
CA SER A 104 19.61 12.36 17.88
C SER A 104 20.82 11.72 18.58
N ALA A 105 20.81 10.40 18.80
CA ALA A 105 21.92 9.65 19.38
C ALA A 105 22.94 9.21 18.31
N GLY A 106 22.63 9.42 17.02
CA GLY A 106 23.47 9.02 15.89
C GLY A 106 23.25 7.59 15.41
N ASN A 107 22.20 6.91 15.90
CA ASN A 107 21.85 5.58 15.40
C ASN A 107 21.18 5.72 14.02
N VAL A 108 21.54 4.84 13.10
CA VAL A 108 20.87 4.76 11.79
C VAL A 108 19.50 4.13 12.00
N VAL A 109 18.44 4.90 11.71
CA VAL A 109 17.05 4.43 11.78
C VAL A 109 16.50 4.04 10.40
N PHE A 110 17.11 4.57 9.33
CA PHE A 110 16.81 4.20 7.96
C PHE A 110 18.06 4.24 7.10
N GLU A 111 18.25 3.20 6.29
CA GLU A 111 19.26 3.13 5.25
C GLU A 111 18.65 2.49 3.99
N GLY A 112 18.63 3.22 2.89
CA GLY A 112 18.00 2.77 1.67
C GLY A 112 18.03 3.84 0.60
N THR A 113 16.93 3.94 -0.14
CA THR A 113 16.69 5.02 -1.12
C THR A 113 15.40 5.73 -0.77
N ALA A 114 15.16 6.93 -1.31
CA ALA A 114 13.89 7.60 -1.09
C ALA A 114 12.68 6.83 -1.67
N ALA A 115 12.89 5.86 -2.56
CA ALA A 115 11.82 4.98 -3.03
C ALA A 115 11.45 3.90 -2.02
N THR A 116 12.44 3.34 -1.30
CA THR A 116 12.18 2.36 -0.22
C THR A 116 11.73 3.05 1.07
N TYR A 117 11.85 4.36 1.15
CA TYR A 117 11.37 5.18 2.26
C TYR A 117 9.83 5.23 2.35
N ASP A 118 9.11 4.98 1.26
CA ASP A 118 7.63 5.03 1.25
C ASP A 118 6.98 4.11 2.29
N ASP A 119 7.64 3.00 2.64
CA ASP A 119 7.15 2.03 3.64
C ASP A 119 7.80 2.22 5.03
N PHE A 120 8.70 3.20 5.18
CA PHE A 120 9.40 3.44 6.44
C PHE A 120 8.51 4.16 7.44
N LEU A 121 8.55 3.73 8.71
CA LEU A 121 7.95 4.43 9.84
C LEU A 121 9.05 4.90 10.79
N PHE A 122 9.01 6.16 11.16
CA PHE A 122 9.89 6.67 12.22
C PHE A 122 9.62 5.95 13.54
N PRO A 123 10.64 5.48 14.25
CA PRO A 123 10.45 4.70 15.49
C PRO A 123 9.81 5.51 16.61
N ALA A 124 9.99 6.84 16.65
CA ALA A 124 9.45 7.74 17.66
C ALA A 124 9.41 9.18 17.15
N ASN A 125 8.75 10.05 17.88
CA ASN A 125 8.94 11.50 17.76
C ASN A 125 10.33 11.88 18.27
N GLY A 126 10.96 12.90 17.67
CA GLY A 126 12.31 13.34 18.06
C GLY A 126 13.06 14.04 16.95
N ASP A 127 14.35 14.29 17.19
CA ASP A 127 15.23 14.96 16.25
C ASP A 127 15.90 13.95 15.33
N TYR A 128 15.88 14.24 14.04
CA TYR A 128 16.45 13.41 12.97
C TYR A 128 17.36 14.22 12.06
N LYS A 129 18.39 13.55 11.53
CA LYS A 129 19.24 14.06 10.46
C LYS A 129 19.15 13.11 9.28
N ALA A 130 18.96 13.68 8.09
CA ALA A 130 18.95 12.93 6.83
C ALA A 130 20.10 13.35 5.92
N GLU A 131 20.68 12.37 5.24
CA GLU A 131 21.66 12.54 4.17
C GLU A 131 21.16 11.85 2.92
N LEU A 132 20.92 12.62 1.84
CA LEU A 132 20.36 12.15 0.59
C LEU A 132 21.30 12.48 -0.56
N THR A 133 21.48 11.52 -1.47
CA THR A 133 22.06 11.76 -2.79
C THR A 133 20.98 11.57 -3.86
N VAL A 134 20.91 12.46 -4.82
CA VAL A 134 20.05 12.29 -6.01
C VAL A 134 20.89 12.39 -7.27
N TRP A 135 20.51 11.62 -8.30
CA TRP A 135 21.17 11.57 -9.58
C TRP A 135 20.32 12.30 -10.62
N ARG A 136 20.96 13.16 -11.41
CA ARG A 136 20.32 13.76 -12.59
C ARG A 136 20.52 12.88 -13.80
N LEU A 137 19.43 12.52 -14.48
CA LEU A 137 19.45 11.73 -15.71
C LEU A 137 19.45 12.61 -16.95
N PRO A 138 20.06 12.17 -18.06
CA PRO A 138 19.88 12.79 -19.37
C PRO A 138 18.41 12.71 -19.82
N GLU A 139 17.89 13.76 -20.42
CA GLU A 139 16.49 13.81 -20.90
C GLU A 139 16.14 12.71 -21.90
N ASN A 140 17.08 12.33 -22.76
CA ASN A 140 16.91 11.27 -23.74
C ASN A 140 16.84 9.84 -23.14
N MET A 141 17.36 9.62 -21.94
CA MET A 141 17.29 8.32 -21.27
C MET A 141 15.90 8.04 -20.69
N LEU A 142 15.17 9.06 -20.30
CA LEU A 142 13.81 8.90 -19.77
C LEU A 142 12.81 8.56 -20.87
N ALA A 143 12.94 9.15 -22.07
CA ALA A 143 12.08 8.86 -23.21
C ALA A 143 12.17 7.40 -23.67
N THR A 144 13.36 6.80 -23.68
CA THR A 144 13.58 5.41 -24.14
C THR A 144 13.15 4.35 -23.14
N GLN A 145 13.05 4.67 -21.85
CA GLN A 145 12.59 3.74 -20.82
C GLN A 145 11.07 3.70 -20.65
N PHE A 146 10.35 4.65 -21.27
CA PHE A 146 8.90 4.78 -21.18
C PHE A 146 8.11 4.30 -22.40
N GLU A 147 8.76 3.84 -23.45
CA GLU A 147 8.11 3.33 -24.67
C GLU A 147 7.47 1.93 -24.46
N GLY A 148 6.64 1.72 -23.49
CA GLY A 148 5.94 0.44 -23.40
C GLY A 148 5.19 0.09 -22.13
N GLY A 149 4.98 0.98 -21.18
CA GLY A 149 4.29 0.64 -19.95
C GLY A 149 3.41 1.74 -19.37
N SER A 150 2.36 1.36 -18.65
CA SER A 150 1.49 2.30 -17.94
C SER A 150 2.29 3.15 -16.95
N THR A 151 2.10 4.44 -17.03
CA THR A 151 2.97 5.51 -16.53
C THR A 151 3.16 5.62 -15.01
N GLY A 152 2.49 4.83 -14.19
CA GLY A 152 2.53 4.98 -12.72
C GLY A 152 3.53 4.08 -12.01
N GLU A 153 3.57 2.79 -12.31
CA GLU A 153 4.37 1.79 -11.58
C GLU A 153 5.82 1.67 -12.07
N LEU A 154 6.05 1.80 -13.37
CA LEU A 154 7.42 1.76 -13.95
C LEU A 154 8.31 2.92 -13.48
N ARG A 155 7.74 4.05 -13.11
CA ARG A 155 8.52 5.19 -12.57
C ARG A 155 9.16 4.90 -11.22
N ARG A 156 8.61 3.99 -10.39
CA ARG A 156 9.20 3.60 -9.11
C ARG A 156 10.42 2.71 -9.29
N ASP A 157 10.35 1.72 -10.15
CA ASP A 157 11.40 0.72 -10.32
C ASP A 157 12.67 1.31 -10.99
N VAL A 158 12.50 2.22 -11.95
CA VAL A 158 13.62 2.91 -12.61
C VAL A 158 14.38 3.86 -11.66
N ARG A 159 13.76 4.33 -10.59
CA ARG A 159 14.36 5.22 -9.60
C ARG A 159 15.22 4.51 -8.56
N LEU A 160 15.14 3.17 -8.47
CA LEU A 160 15.82 2.37 -7.46
C LEU A 160 17.28 2.10 -7.79
N GLU A 161 17.66 2.09 -9.08
CA GLU A 161 19.01 1.75 -9.49
C GLU A 161 19.84 3.01 -9.83
N LYS A 162 21.13 2.96 -9.48
CA LYS A 162 22.06 3.99 -9.89
C LYS A 162 22.11 4.01 -11.42
N PRO A 163 21.80 5.14 -12.07
CA PRO A 163 21.83 5.21 -13.52
C PRO A 163 23.24 4.97 -14.05
N ALA A 164 23.34 4.25 -15.18
CA ALA A 164 24.61 3.88 -15.76
C ALA A 164 25.50 5.10 -16.15
N LYS A 165 24.86 6.23 -16.50
CA LYS A 165 25.54 7.49 -16.85
C LYS A 165 24.74 8.70 -16.37
N PRO A 166 24.78 9.06 -15.07
CA PRO A 166 24.19 10.32 -14.62
C PRO A 166 25.00 11.50 -15.19
N ILE A 167 24.29 12.58 -15.55
CA ILE A 167 24.94 13.84 -15.96
C ILE A 167 25.23 14.77 -14.79
N GLY A 168 24.81 14.37 -13.58
CA GLY A 168 25.09 15.10 -12.37
C GLY A 168 24.55 14.39 -11.13
N TRP A 169 24.92 14.88 -9.98
CA TRP A 169 24.39 14.47 -8.71
C TRP A 169 24.35 15.67 -7.75
N TYR A 170 23.45 15.59 -6.78
CA TYR A 170 23.31 16.52 -5.68
C TYR A 170 23.31 15.78 -4.37
N ASN A 171 24.03 16.30 -3.37
CA ASN A 171 23.97 15.82 -2.00
C ASN A 171 23.21 16.83 -1.15
N TYR A 172 22.41 16.30 -0.24
CA TYR A 172 21.65 17.07 0.74
C TYR A 172 21.98 16.56 2.12
N SER A 173 22.09 17.48 3.08
CA SER A 173 22.15 17.13 4.50
C SER A 173 21.22 18.08 5.23
N PHE A 174 20.21 17.53 5.88
CA PHE A 174 19.20 18.32 6.57
C PHE A 174 18.78 17.66 7.88
N ARG A 175 18.22 18.45 8.77
CA ARG A 175 17.70 18.00 10.06
C ARG A 175 16.32 18.57 10.31
N PHE A 176 15.50 17.83 11.03
CA PHE A 176 14.14 18.19 11.41
C PHE A 176 13.81 17.57 12.75
N THR A 177 12.79 18.12 13.42
CA THR A 177 12.17 17.52 14.59
C THR A 177 10.83 16.94 14.17
N LEU A 178 10.63 15.65 14.33
CA LEU A 178 9.34 15.00 14.12
C LEU A 178 8.49 15.13 15.39
N GLN A 179 7.29 15.65 15.23
CA GLN A 179 6.30 15.80 16.31
C GLN A 179 4.91 15.40 15.79
N ALA A 180 4.82 14.16 15.33
CA ALA A 180 3.59 13.58 14.83
C ALA A 180 2.64 13.26 15.98
N SER A 181 1.34 13.45 15.74
CA SER A 181 0.27 13.07 16.66
C SER A 181 -0.60 12.01 16.00
N ALA A 182 -0.85 10.92 16.72
CA ALA A 182 -1.70 9.87 16.20
C ALA A 182 -3.16 10.32 16.13
N GLU A 183 -3.80 10.05 15.01
CA GLU A 183 -5.20 10.40 14.78
C GLU A 183 -6.01 9.15 14.43
N VAL A 184 -7.27 9.13 14.90
CA VAL A 184 -8.24 8.09 14.58
C VAL A 184 -9.41 8.73 13.85
N GLU A 185 -9.65 8.33 12.63
CA GLU A 185 -10.78 8.77 11.82
C GLU A 185 -11.73 7.60 11.56
N LEU A 186 -13.03 7.83 11.78
CA LEU A 186 -14.08 6.87 11.46
C LEU A 186 -14.70 7.22 10.11
N SER A 187 -14.95 6.21 9.28
CA SER A 187 -15.67 6.38 8.00
C SER A 187 -17.12 6.86 8.19
N ALA A 188 -17.71 6.60 9.36
CA ALA A 188 -19.01 7.09 9.77
C ALA A 188 -19.15 7.01 11.31
N GLU A 189 -19.95 7.89 11.89
CA GLU A 189 -20.31 7.86 13.32
C GLU A 189 -21.60 7.04 13.57
N ARG A 190 -22.24 6.56 12.51
CA ARG A 190 -23.50 5.82 12.55
C ARG A 190 -23.46 4.67 11.57
N MET A 191 -24.04 3.52 11.95
CA MET A 191 -24.25 2.39 11.07
C MET A 191 -25.55 1.67 11.42
N GLU A 192 -26.15 1.02 10.44
CA GLU A 192 -27.30 0.12 10.70
C GLU A 192 -26.82 -1.20 11.32
N GLN A 193 -27.71 -1.90 12.00
CA GLN A 193 -27.50 -3.31 12.35
C GLN A 193 -27.13 -4.09 11.09
N GLY A 194 -26.09 -4.94 11.17
CA GLY A 194 -25.51 -5.65 10.03
C GLY A 194 -24.48 -4.83 9.23
N GLY A 195 -24.23 -3.58 9.61
CA GLY A 195 -23.26 -2.70 8.95
C GLY A 195 -21.85 -2.80 9.51
N THR A 196 -20.95 -2.01 8.93
CA THR A 196 -19.54 -1.94 9.33
C THR A 196 -19.04 -0.50 9.19
N VAL A 197 -18.28 -0.04 10.18
CA VAL A 197 -17.56 1.23 10.15
C VAL A 197 -16.06 0.95 10.08
N ALA A 198 -15.35 1.63 9.18
CA ALA A 198 -13.90 1.56 9.12
C ALA A 198 -13.28 2.64 10.03
N ALA A 199 -12.23 2.28 10.77
CA ALA A 199 -11.35 3.19 11.48
C ALA A 199 -10.01 3.27 10.73
N ALA A 200 -9.57 4.49 10.44
CA ALA A 200 -8.24 4.79 9.90
C ALA A 200 -7.38 5.37 11.02
N PHE A 201 -6.15 4.89 11.11
CA PHE A 201 -5.17 5.39 12.06
C PHE A 201 -4.03 6.01 11.25
N THR A 202 -3.77 7.27 11.47
CA THR A 202 -2.74 8.07 10.80
C THR A 202 -1.88 8.79 11.82
N GLY A 203 -0.78 9.41 11.38
CA GLY A 203 0.08 10.17 12.27
C GLY A 203 0.85 9.34 13.29
N MET A 204 0.87 8.02 13.15
CA MET A 204 1.55 7.13 14.08
C MET A 204 3.05 7.05 13.82
N VAL A 205 3.82 7.03 14.89
CA VAL A 205 5.23 6.64 14.90
C VAL A 205 5.38 5.27 15.56
N GLY A 206 6.42 4.53 15.20
CA GLY A 206 6.67 3.17 15.69
C GLY A 206 5.82 2.10 15.01
N GLU A 207 6.14 0.85 15.30
CA GLU A 207 5.50 -0.33 14.68
C GLU A 207 4.40 -0.96 15.55
N THR A 208 4.11 -0.38 16.70
CA THR A 208 3.10 -0.93 17.61
C THR A 208 1.71 -0.77 17.00
N ALA A 209 1.05 -1.90 16.76
CA ALA A 209 -0.31 -1.91 16.24
C ALA A 209 -1.28 -1.23 17.23
N PRO A 210 -2.21 -0.39 16.74
CA PRO A 210 -3.26 0.13 17.59
C PRO A 210 -4.19 -1.00 18.07
N THR A 211 -4.74 -0.85 19.27
CA THR A 211 -5.79 -1.75 19.76
C THR A 211 -7.14 -1.08 19.69
N VAL A 212 -8.19 -1.91 19.53
CA VAL A 212 -9.58 -1.47 19.43
C VAL A 212 -10.41 -2.31 20.39
N GLU A 213 -11.03 -1.66 21.37
CA GLU A 213 -11.90 -2.29 22.35
C GLU A 213 -13.33 -1.78 22.16
N THR A 214 -14.27 -2.69 21.99
CA THR A 214 -15.70 -2.39 21.79
C THR A 214 -16.55 -3.60 22.13
N ASP A 215 -17.80 -3.39 22.51
CA ASP A 215 -18.81 -4.42 22.71
C ASP A 215 -19.45 -4.90 21.38
N LEU A 216 -19.11 -4.28 20.25
CA LEU A 216 -19.66 -4.62 18.94
C LEU A 216 -19.00 -5.86 18.30
N GLY A 217 -17.83 -6.28 18.78
CA GLY A 217 -17.15 -7.48 18.29
C GLY A 217 -15.64 -7.44 18.51
N ASN A 218 -14.96 -8.52 18.08
CA ASN A 218 -13.51 -8.56 18.08
C ASN A 218 -12.97 -7.82 16.85
N VAL A 219 -12.18 -6.77 17.10
CA VAL A 219 -11.65 -5.88 16.06
C VAL A 219 -10.14 -5.87 16.11
N GLN A 220 -9.50 -6.13 14.99
CA GLN A 220 -8.04 -6.09 14.86
C GLN A 220 -7.66 -4.98 13.89
N ALA A 221 -6.66 -4.19 14.27
CA ALA A 221 -6.05 -3.22 13.37
C ALA A 221 -4.94 -3.89 12.54
N VAL A 222 -4.91 -3.58 11.25
CA VAL A 222 -3.94 -4.13 10.29
C VAL A 222 -3.23 -2.99 9.59
N ARG A 223 -1.93 -3.14 9.38
CA ARG A 223 -1.12 -2.15 8.68
C ARG A 223 -1.58 -1.99 7.23
N LEU A 224 -1.69 -0.75 6.77
CA LEU A 224 -2.04 -0.38 5.40
C LEU A 224 -1.20 0.83 4.97
N GLY A 225 -0.13 0.57 4.21
CA GLY A 225 0.86 1.58 3.87
C GLY A 225 1.55 2.15 5.13
N SER A 226 1.60 3.47 5.25
CA SER A 226 2.14 4.18 6.41
C SER A 226 1.18 4.29 7.60
N GLY A 227 -0.07 3.79 7.47
CA GLY A 227 -1.09 3.84 8.52
C GLY A 227 -1.62 2.46 8.89
N TRP A 228 -2.72 2.45 9.65
CA TRP A 228 -3.43 1.25 10.05
C TRP A 228 -4.90 1.35 9.73
N ARG A 229 -5.58 0.21 9.61
CA ARG A 229 -7.01 0.11 9.33
C ARG A 229 -7.64 -0.95 10.22
N ALA A 230 -8.83 -0.65 10.74
CA ALA A 230 -9.67 -1.61 11.42
C ALA A 230 -11.10 -1.50 10.90
N TYR A 231 -11.87 -2.61 10.98
CA TYR A 231 -13.27 -2.66 10.60
C TYR A 231 -14.09 -3.08 11.81
N ILE A 232 -15.01 -2.22 12.23
CA ILE A 232 -15.86 -2.37 13.41
C ILE A 232 -17.23 -2.82 12.93
N PRO A 233 -17.65 -4.08 13.17
CA PRO A 233 -18.93 -4.60 12.73
C PRO A 233 -20.05 -4.23 13.69
N ALA A 234 -21.30 -4.23 13.21
CA ALA A 234 -22.48 -4.37 14.04
C ALA A 234 -23.25 -5.61 13.62
N ALA A 235 -23.42 -6.57 14.51
CA ALA A 235 -24.25 -7.75 14.24
C ALA A 235 -25.69 -7.33 13.92
N TYR A 236 -26.45 -8.19 13.22
CA TYR A 236 -27.88 -7.96 12.93
C TYR A 236 -28.75 -7.81 14.19
N ASN A 237 -28.26 -8.27 15.33
CA ASN A 237 -28.91 -8.21 16.65
C ASN A 237 -28.13 -7.32 17.63
N ALA A 238 -27.17 -6.52 17.16
CA ALA A 238 -26.47 -5.55 18.01
C ALA A 238 -27.47 -4.62 18.68
N ALA A 239 -27.23 -4.24 19.92
CA ALA A 239 -28.08 -3.28 20.62
C ALA A 239 -28.14 -1.97 19.84
N ALA A 240 -29.35 -1.42 19.70
CA ALA A 240 -29.48 -0.09 19.10
C ALA A 240 -29.05 1.00 20.09
N GLY A 241 -28.39 2.04 19.61
CA GLY A 241 -27.93 3.15 20.44
C GLY A 241 -26.44 3.44 20.28
N ALA A 242 -25.91 4.21 21.22
CA ALA A 242 -24.50 4.61 21.21
C ALA A 242 -23.62 3.52 21.86
N HIS A 243 -22.59 3.10 21.14
CA HIS A 243 -21.56 2.20 21.59
C HIS A 243 -20.24 2.96 21.69
N GLU A 244 -19.52 2.76 22.77
CA GLU A 244 -18.17 3.30 22.92
C GLU A 244 -17.16 2.40 22.25
N VAL A 245 -16.22 3.02 21.54
CA VAL A 245 -15.08 2.34 20.93
C VAL A 245 -13.82 3.03 21.46
N THR A 246 -13.02 2.28 22.18
CA THR A 246 -11.77 2.74 22.75
C THR A 246 -10.61 2.31 21.87
N PHE A 247 -9.84 3.26 21.42
CA PHE A 247 -8.64 3.06 20.62
C PHE A 247 -7.42 3.38 21.46
N THR A 248 -6.44 2.48 21.51
CA THR A 248 -5.11 2.79 22.06
C THR A 248 -4.13 2.93 20.90
N VAL A 249 -3.58 4.13 20.70
CA VAL A 249 -2.79 4.53 19.54
C VAL A 249 -1.59 5.31 20.00
N GLY A 250 -0.37 4.84 19.69
CA GLY A 250 0.87 5.53 20.09
C GLY A 250 1.01 5.72 21.61
N GLY A 251 0.35 4.87 22.42
CA GLY A 251 0.32 4.98 23.88
C GLY A 251 -0.76 5.90 24.44
N GLU A 252 -1.52 6.57 23.58
CA GLU A 252 -2.65 7.41 23.97
C GLU A 252 -3.97 6.66 23.79
N THR A 253 -4.97 6.99 24.61
CA THR A 253 -6.32 6.44 24.52
C THR A 253 -7.27 7.46 23.94
N VAL A 254 -7.95 7.09 22.85
CA VAL A 254 -8.98 7.88 22.17
C VAL A 254 -10.30 7.14 22.25
N VAL A 255 -11.34 7.77 22.76
CA VAL A 255 -12.69 7.20 22.82
C VAL A 255 -13.58 7.88 21.79
N LYS A 256 -14.18 7.08 20.92
CA LYS A 256 -15.19 7.51 19.94
C LYS A 256 -16.53 6.82 20.24
N LYS A 257 -17.61 7.37 19.69
CA LYS A 257 -18.94 6.78 19.78
C LYS A 257 -19.45 6.42 18.39
N ILE A 258 -19.97 5.21 18.24
CA ILE A 258 -20.65 4.76 17.04
C ILE A 258 -22.11 4.50 17.42
N THR A 259 -23.05 5.10 16.71
CA THR A 259 -24.47 4.88 16.92
C THR A 259 -24.96 3.77 16.00
N VAL A 260 -25.40 2.66 16.59
CA VAL A 260 -26.07 1.58 15.86
C VAL A 260 -27.55 1.94 15.71
N ILE A 261 -28.00 2.01 14.45
CA ILE A 261 -29.38 2.30 14.08
C ILE A 261 -30.12 0.96 13.91
N PRO A 262 -31.30 0.78 14.52
CA PRO A 262 -32.10 -0.42 14.33
C PRO A 262 -32.48 -0.54 12.84
N LYS A 263 -32.43 -1.78 12.34
CA LYS A 263 -32.85 -2.12 10.98
C LYS A 263 -33.99 -3.13 11.03
N ASP A 264 -35.07 -2.84 10.30
CA ASP A 264 -36.11 -3.84 10.06
C ASP A 264 -35.65 -4.76 8.92
N PHE A 265 -35.30 -5.99 9.27
CA PHE A 265 -34.90 -7.01 8.30
C PHE A 265 -36.11 -7.81 7.76
N GLY A 266 -37.32 -7.59 8.30
CA GLY A 266 -38.51 -8.31 7.92
C GLY A 266 -38.52 -9.78 8.38
N THR A 267 -39.51 -10.52 7.85
CA THR A 267 -39.72 -11.94 8.11
C THR A 267 -39.78 -12.71 6.81
N VAL A 268 -39.48 -14.02 6.88
CA VAL A 268 -39.60 -14.94 5.75
C VAL A 268 -40.22 -16.27 6.23
N GLU A 269 -41.23 -16.75 5.53
CA GLU A 269 -41.80 -18.08 5.78
C GLU A 269 -40.87 -19.14 5.17
N ILE A 270 -40.48 -20.13 5.97
CA ILE A 270 -39.66 -21.26 5.55
C ILE A 270 -40.30 -22.58 5.91
N GLU A 271 -39.96 -23.62 5.20
CA GLU A 271 -40.26 -24.97 5.61
C GLU A 271 -39.42 -25.37 6.82
N ALA A 272 -39.93 -26.31 7.64
CA ALA A 272 -39.20 -26.83 8.78
C ALA A 272 -37.89 -27.50 8.29
N GLU A 273 -36.76 -26.97 8.72
CA GLU A 273 -35.46 -27.60 8.50
C GLU A 273 -35.22 -28.68 9.58
N PRO A 274 -34.69 -29.86 9.22
CA PRO A 274 -34.34 -30.88 10.22
C PRO A 274 -33.29 -30.34 11.18
N GLU A 275 -33.40 -30.73 12.45
CA GLU A 275 -32.37 -30.35 13.43
C GLU A 275 -31.03 -31.03 13.09
N ALA A 276 -29.97 -30.23 13.09
CA ALA A 276 -28.63 -30.74 12.90
C ALA A 276 -28.20 -31.62 14.08
N SER A 277 -27.52 -32.72 13.80
CA SER A 277 -26.95 -33.56 14.85
C SER A 277 -25.86 -32.82 15.65
N GLU A 278 -25.69 -33.19 16.93
CA GLU A 278 -24.63 -32.63 17.76
C GLU A 278 -23.21 -32.92 17.17
N ALA A 279 -23.07 -34.08 16.48
CA ALA A 279 -21.82 -34.39 15.79
C ALA A 279 -21.52 -33.40 14.64
N ALA A 280 -22.53 -33.06 13.82
CA ALA A 280 -22.40 -32.08 12.73
C ALA A 280 -22.09 -30.66 13.28
N ASN A 281 -22.78 -30.28 14.37
CA ASN A 281 -22.51 -29.02 15.05
C ASN A 281 -21.08 -28.95 15.62
N THR A 282 -20.59 -30.05 16.19
CA THR A 282 -19.25 -30.14 16.77
C THR A 282 -18.19 -30.11 15.66
N GLU A 283 -18.37 -30.81 14.54
CA GLU A 283 -17.52 -30.78 13.37
C GLU A 283 -17.37 -29.33 12.83
N PHE A 284 -18.53 -28.67 12.65
CA PHE A 284 -18.56 -27.27 12.19
C PHE A 284 -17.81 -26.33 13.14
N ARG A 285 -18.07 -26.41 14.45
CA ARG A 285 -17.38 -25.62 15.46
C ARG A 285 -15.87 -25.82 15.38
N ASN A 286 -15.41 -27.04 15.30
CA ASN A 286 -13.99 -27.37 15.26
C ASN A 286 -13.31 -26.90 13.95
N ALA A 287 -14.03 -26.86 12.84
CA ALA A 287 -13.50 -26.43 11.55
C ALA A 287 -13.52 -24.90 11.38
N VAL A 288 -14.58 -24.22 11.84
CA VAL A 288 -14.84 -22.81 11.50
C VAL A 288 -14.47 -21.85 12.63
N TRP A 289 -14.75 -22.20 13.90
CA TRP A 289 -14.49 -21.26 15.01
C TRP A 289 -13.03 -20.87 15.20
N PRO A 290 -12.02 -21.75 15.00
CA PRO A 290 -10.63 -21.33 15.08
C PRO A 290 -10.25 -20.23 14.07
N LEU A 291 -11.00 -20.10 12.97
CA LEU A 291 -10.74 -19.04 11.98
C LEU A 291 -11.03 -17.64 12.55
N TYR A 292 -11.96 -17.51 13.51
CA TYR A 292 -12.28 -16.22 14.14
C TYR A 292 -11.14 -15.69 15.04
N GLU A 293 -10.31 -16.60 15.55
CA GLU A 293 -9.18 -16.27 16.44
C GLU A 293 -7.86 -16.05 15.68
N GLN A 294 -7.84 -16.35 14.37
CA GLN A 294 -6.64 -16.15 13.57
C GLN A 294 -6.30 -14.65 13.45
N PRO A 295 -5.01 -14.29 13.56
CA PRO A 295 -4.58 -12.92 13.32
C PRO A 295 -5.05 -12.42 11.95
N ALA A 296 -5.51 -11.19 11.90
CA ALA A 296 -5.91 -10.57 10.65
C ALA A 296 -4.68 -10.36 9.75
N ARG A 297 -4.80 -10.77 8.50
CA ARG A 297 -3.78 -10.55 7.47
C ARG A 297 -3.83 -9.11 6.96
N GLU A 298 -2.80 -8.70 6.25
CA GLU A 298 -2.84 -7.48 5.44
C GLU A 298 -4.02 -7.50 4.45
N LYS A 299 -4.40 -6.33 3.97
CA LYS A 299 -5.49 -6.18 3.01
C LYS A 299 -5.14 -6.80 1.66
N LEU A 300 -5.94 -7.77 1.20
CA LEU A 300 -5.72 -8.50 -0.05
C LEU A 300 -6.64 -8.03 -1.20
N TRP A 301 -7.69 -7.25 -0.92
CA TRP A 301 -8.65 -6.82 -1.94
C TRP A 301 -8.45 -5.36 -2.38
N SER A 302 -8.92 -5.07 -3.60
CA SER A 302 -9.09 -3.72 -4.13
C SER A 302 -10.52 -3.59 -4.70
N GLY A 303 -11.08 -2.38 -4.66
CA GLY A 303 -12.46 -2.14 -5.09
C GLY A 303 -13.51 -2.76 -4.18
N GLY A 304 -14.72 -2.95 -4.70
CA GLY A 304 -15.86 -3.52 -3.98
C GLY A 304 -15.93 -5.04 -4.08
N PHE A 305 -16.65 -5.66 -3.15
CA PHE A 305 -17.00 -7.08 -3.19
C PHE A 305 -18.11 -7.32 -4.24
N VAL A 306 -18.10 -8.48 -4.87
CA VAL A 306 -19.15 -8.93 -5.80
C VAL A 306 -19.98 -10.05 -5.17
N CYS A 307 -21.22 -10.21 -5.64
CA CYS A 307 -22.03 -11.36 -5.27
C CYS A 307 -21.34 -12.65 -5.76
N PRO A 308 -21.30 -13.72 -4.95
CA PRO A 308 -20.68 -14.98 -5.35
C PRO A 308 -21.44 -15.75 -6.43
N ALA A 309 -22.69 -15.39 -6.69
CA ALA A 309 -23.54 -15.98 -7.73
C ALA A 309 -23.98 -14.91 -8.74
N GLU A 310 -24.03 -15.27 -10.03
CA GLU A 310 -24.49 -14.36 -11.10
C GLU A 310 -26.01 -14.46 -11.29
N ASN A 311 -26.54 -15.68 -11.35
CA ASN A 311 -27.96 -15.97 -11.51
C ASN A 311 -28.51 -16.58 -10.22
N TYR A 312 -29.23 -15.80 -9.44
CA TYR A 312 -29.74 -16.27 -8.15
C TYR A 312 -31.10 -15.66 -7.81
N MET A 313 -31.81 -16.36 -6.96
CA MET A 313 -32.99 -15.85 -6.26
C MET A 313 -32.69 -15.91 -4.76
N THR A 314 -32.89 -14.81 -4.04
CA THR A 314 -32.74 -14.78 -2.60
C THR A 314 -33.93 -15.51 -1.97
N LEU A 315 -33.65 -16.58 -1.22
CA LEU A 315 -34.64 -17.33 -0.45
C LEU A 315 -34.80 -16.75 0.96
N VAL A 316 -33.68 -16.41 1.60
CA VAL A 316 -33.65 -15.83 2.93
C VAL A 316 -32.55 -14.77 2.94
N ASP A 317 -32.90 -13.55 3.32
CA ASP A 317 -31.90 -12.50 3.48
C ASP A 317 -31.27 -12.52 4.87
N PHE A 318 -30.05 -11.98 4.94
CA PHE A 318 -29.34 -11.73 6.19
C PHE A 318 -30.21 -10.90 7.14
N GLY A 319 -30.33 -11.34 8.40
CA GLY A 319 -31.08 -10.66 9.45
C GLY A 319 -32.57 -10.93 9.46
N GLN A 320 -33.19 -11.53 8.40
CA GLN A 320 -34.61 -11.86 8.40
C GLN A 320 -34.97 -12.87 9.49
N THR A 321 -36.12 -12.66 10.14
CA THR A 321 -36.67 -13.62 11.08
C THR A 321 -37.33 -14.75 10.30
N LYS A 322 -36.86 -15.97 10.50
CA LYS A 322 -37.46 -17.20 9.94
C LYS A 322 -38.78 -17.51 10.63
N VAL A 323 -39.82 -17.77 9.87
CA VAL A 323 -41.12 -18.18 10.37
C VAL A 323 -41.43 -19.58 9.83
N THR A 324 -41.90 -20.49 10.68
CA THR A 324 -42.27 -21.87 10.29
C THR A 324 -43.65 -22.20 10.85
N GLY A 325 -44.61 -22.42 9.94
CA GLY A 325 -46.01 -22.70 10.34
C GLY A 325 -46.58 -21.58 11.22
N GLY A 326 -46.28 -20.31 10.91
CA GLY A 326 -46.75 -19.14 11.63
C GLY A 326 -46.03 -18.85 12.96
N LYS A 327 -45.01 -19.65 13.33
CA LYS A 327 -44.21 -19.44 14.54
C LYS A 327 -42.88 -18.77 14.18
N GLN A 328 -42.56 -17.69 14.89
CA GLN A 328 -41.25 -17.01 14.72
C GLN A 328 -40.13 -17.88 15.30
N GLY A 329 -39.09 -18.05 14.53
CA GLY A 329 -37.84 -18.72 14.88
C GLY A 329 -36.67 -17.75 15.04
N SER A 330 -35.46 -18.24 14.76
CA SER A 330 -34.22 -17.43 14.80
C SER A 330 -34.11 -16.51 13.59
N LYS A 331 -33.33 -15.43 13.75
CA LYS A 331 -32.89 -14.60 12.63
C LYS A 331 -31.81 -15.31 11.81
N SER A 332 -31.82 -15.06 10.51
CA SER A 332 -30.75 -15.57 9.62
C SER A 332 -29.46 -14.80 9.81
N ASN A 333 -28.36 -15.52 10.02
CA ASN A 333 -27.01 -14.95 10.07
C ASN A 333 -26.28 -14.95 8.71
N SER A 334 -26.99 -15.36 7.65
CA SER A 334 -26.46 -15.44 6.28
C SER A 334 -27.56 -15.14 5.27
N THR A 335 -27.18 -14.87 4.03
CA THR A 335 -28.10 -14.82 2.89
C THR A 335 -28.15 -16.20 2.23
N LYS A 336 -29.32 -16.80 2.10
CA LYS A 336 -29.54 -18.07 1.39
C LYS A 336 -29.97 -17.77 -0.05
N LEU A 337 -29.13 -18.19 -0.98
CA LEU A 337 -29.36 -18.02 -2.42
C LEU A 337 -29.79 -19.36 -3.03
N TYR A 338 -30.77 -19.32 -3.92
CA TYR A 338 -31.06 -20.41 -4.84
C TYR A 338 -30.37 -20.11 -6.17
N THR A 339 -29.56 -21.03 -6.64
CA THR A 339 -28.82 -20.96 -7.90
C THR A 339 -29.18 -22.15 -8.78
N ILE A 340 -28.84 -22.08 -10.06
CA ILE A 340 -28.98 -23.24 -10.94
C ILE A 340 -27.87 -24.24 -10.60
N PRO A 341 -28.18 -25.54 -10.41
CA PRO A 341 -27.15 -26.55 -10.16
C PRO A 341 -26.05 -26.54 -11.23
N GLY A 342 -24.78 -26.48 -10.79
CA GLY A 342 -23.61 -26.40 -11.66
C GLY A 342 -23.21 -24.98 -12.08
N ASP A 343 -23.98 -23.94 -11.71
CA ASP A 343 -23.52 -22.55 -11.91
C ASP A 343 -22.33 -22.26 -11.00
N PRO A 344 -21.31 -21.54 -11.48
CA PRO A 344 -20.10 -21.28 -10.70
C PRO A 344 -20.36 -20.36 -9.50
N CYS A 345 -19.95 -20.80 -8.32
CA CYS A 345 -19.78 -19.95 -7.15
C CYS A 345 -18.43 -19.25 -7.23
N ARG A 346 -18.41 -17.92 -7.08
CA ARG A 346 -17.23 -17.08 -7.32
C ARG A 346 -16.72 -16.42 -6.04
N ALA A 347 -15.41 -16.20 -5.97
CA ALA A 347 -14.80 -15.43 -4.89
C ALA A 347 -15.30 -13.97 -4.90
N PRO A 348 -15.87 -13.46 -3.79
CA PRO A 348 -16.40 -12.09 -3.74
C PRO A 348 -15.34 -11.01 -3.90
N ALA A 349 -14.10 -11.29 -3.52
CA ALA A 349 -12.93 -10.41 -3.65
C ALA A 349 -11.66 -11.27 -3.67
N ASN A 350 -10.51 -10.63 -3.93
CA ASN A 350 -9.21 -11.30 -3.80
C ASN A 350 -9.02 -11.78 -2.35
N GLY A 351 -8.36 -12.92 -2.17
CA GLY A 351 -8.11 -13.49 -0.85
C GLY A 351 -7.36 -14.81 -0.91
N VAL A 352 -7.23 -15.44 0.25
CA VAL A 352 -6.65 -16.77 0.41
C VAL A 352 -7.70 -17.70 0.99
N VAL A 353 -7.85 -18.87 0.39
CA VAL A 353 -8.75 -19.93 0.89
C VAL A 353 -8.19 -20.47 2.21
N VAL A 354 -8.94 -20.33 3.30
CA VAL A 354 -8.55 -20.80 4.64
C VAL A 354 -9.31 -22.03 5.08
N LEU A 355 -10.35 -22.40 4.36
CA LEU A 355 -11.09 -23.66 4.51
C LEU A 355 -11.69 -24.06 3.17
N ALA A 356 -11.53 -25.33 2.76
CA ALA A 356 -12.16 -25.91 1.57
C ALA A 356 -12.41 -27.40 1.82
N ARG A 357 -13.59 -27.74 2.34
CA ARG A 357 -13.97 -29.13 2.66
C ARG A 357 -15.47 -29.33 2.75
N ASP A 358 -15.90 -30.58 2.67
CA ASP A 358 -17.28 -30.98 2.99
C ASP A 358 -17.46 -31.05 4.51
N LEU A 359 -18.53 -30.44 5.02
CA LEU A 359 -18.93 -30.45 6.42
C LEU A 359 -20.38 -30.96 6.54
N ALA A 360 -20.65 -31.85 7.47
CA ALA A 360 -21.96 -32.46 7.64
C ALA A 360 -23.10 -31.44 7.87
N LEU A 361 -22.79 -30.25 8.45
CA LEU A 361 -23.78 -29.19 8.70
C LEU A 361 -24.02 -28.31 7.46
N THR A 362 -22.99 -28.00 6.68
CA THR A 362 -23.04 -26.95 5.67
C THR A 362 -22.69 -27.43 4.25
N GLY A 363 -22.43 -28.73 4.08
CA GLY A 363 -21.99 -29.31 2.81
C GLY A 363 -20.61 -28.77 2.39
N ASN A 364 -20.31 -28.83 1.11
CA ASN A 364 -19.07 -28.28 0.59
C ASN A 364 -18.97 -26.79 0.95
N THR A 365 -17.94 -26.47 1.70
CA THR A 365 -17.73 -25.19 2.35
C THR A 365 -16.40 -24.60 1.91
N VAL A 366 -16.42 -23.33 1.48
CA VAL A 366 -15.23 -22.53 1.21
C VAL A 366 -15.24 -21.31 2.10
N VAL A 367 -14.12 -21.05 2.81
CA VAL A 367 -13.91 -19.80 3.53
C VAL A 367 -12.71 -19.10 2.92
N ILE A 368 -12.90 -17.84 2.53
CA ILE A 368 -11.85 -16.99 1.93
C ILE A 368 -11.53 -15.87 2.90
N ASP A 369 -10.27 -15.77 3.30
CA ASP A 369 -9.73 -14.65 4.07
C ASP A 369 -9.27 -13.54 3.09
N HIS A 370 -9.92 -12.39 3.17
CA HIS A 370 -9.63 -11.23 2.34
C HIS A 370 -8.60 -10.27 2.99
N GLY A 371 -8.18 -10.57 4.22
CA GLY A 371 -7.36 -9.69 5.05
C GLY A 371 -8.18 -8.69 5.86
N CYS A 372 -7.53 -7.95 6.73
CA CYS A 372 -8.13 -7.00 7.68
C CYS A 372 -9.26 -7.60 8.52
N GLY A 373 -9.24 -8.92 8.80
CA GLY A 373 -10.28 -9.62 9.54
C GLY A 373 -11.57 -9.89 8.76
N LEU A 374 -11.64 -9.56 7.47
CA LEU A 374 -12.80 -9.83 6.61
C LEU A 374 -12.69 -11.20 5.95
N ARG A 375 -13.74 -12.01 6.10
CA ARG A 375 -13.83 -13.35 5.50
C ARG A 375 -15.19 -13.56 4.84
N SER A 376 -15.16 -14.24 3.70
CA SER A 376 -16.38 -14.75 3.05
C SER A 376 -16.55 -16.22 3.37
N TYR A 377 -17.77 -16.60 3.77
CA TYR A 377 -18.16 -17.97 4.07
C TYR A 377 -19.19 -18.41 3.03
N LEU A 378 -18.82 -19.39 2.21
CA LEU A 378 -19.63 -19.92 1.11
C LEU A 378 -19.98 -21.37 1.44
N TYR A 379 -21.26 -21.65 1.57
CA TYR A 379 -21.79 -22.93 2.04
C TYR A 379 -22.68 -23.60 0.99
N GLY A 380 -22.80 -24.93 1.04
CA GLY A 380 -23.74 -25.71 0.24
C GLY A 380 -23.39 -25.74 -1.24
N LEU A 381 -22.10 -25.76 -1.57
CA LEU A 381 -21.66 -25.90 -2.95
C LEU A 381 -21.80 -27.37 -3.40
N ASP A 382 -22.15 -27.60 -4.68
CA ASP A 382 -22.20 -28.94 -5.27
C ASP A 382 -20.80 -29.55 -5.38
N ALA A 383 -19.78 -28.72 -5.70
CA ALA A 383 -18.39 -29.15 -5.83
C ALA A 383 -17.42 -28.04 -5.43
N LEU A 384 -16.24 -28.45 -4.95
CA LEU A 384 -15.12 -27.55 -4.64
C LEU A 384 -14.18 -27.48 -5.83
N SER A 385 -13.76 -26.27 -6.21
CA SER A 385 -12.77 -26.02 -7.29
C SER A 385 -11.45 -25.44 -6.77
N VAL A 386 -11.31 -25.29 -5.46
CA VAL A 386 -10.13 -24.72 -4.80
C VAL A 386 -9.70 -25.56 -3.60
N SER A 387 -8.48 -25.31 -3.13
CA SER A 387 -7.91 -25.97 -1.95
C SER A 387 -7.46 -24.93 -0.91
N GLU A 388 -7.36 -25.37 0.36
CA GLU A 388 -6.83 -24.55 1.45
C GLU A 388 -5.40 -24.05 1.10
N GLY A 389 -5.12 -22.78 1.40
CA GLY A 389 -3.87 -22.09 1.07
C GLY A 389 -3.82 -21.48 -0.34
N GLN A 390 -4.79 -21.75 -1.21
CA GLN A 390 -4.82 -21.20 -2.56
C GLN A 390 -5.22 -19.73 -2.54
N SER A 391 -4.46 -18.89 -3.26
CA SER A 391 -4.86 -17.51 -3.55
C SER A 391 -5.94 -17.49 -4.63
N VAL A 392 -6.94 -16.64 -4.46
CA VAL A 392 -8.04 -16.45 -5.41
C VAL A 392 -8.22 -14.98 -5.75
N GLU A 393 -8.64 -14.73 -6.98
CA GLU A 393 -8.97 -13.39 -7.47
C GLU A 393 -10.48 -13.15 -7.40
N ARG A 394 -10.88 -11.89 -7.31
CA ARG A 394 -12.28 -11.47 -7.35
C ARG A 394 -12.96 -12.00 -8.63
N GLY A 395 -14.07 -12.71 -8.48
CA GLY A 395 -14.81 -13.31 -9.57
C GLY A 395 -14.29 -14.68 -10.05
N GLN A 396 -13.17 -15.18 -9.51
CA GLN A 396 -12.67 -16.52 -9.81
C GLN A 396 -13.65 -17.58 -9.26
N ALA A 397 -13.93 -18.61 -10.06
CA ALA A 397 -14.75 -19.75 -9.61
C ALA A 397 -14.04 -20.50 -8.47
N VAL A 398 -14.75 -20.77 -7.38
CA VAL A 398 -14.24 -21.49 -6.19
C VAL A 398 -15.02 -22.77 -5.92
N GLY A 399 -16.12 -22.97 -6.63
CA GLY A 399 -16.99 -24.12 -6.57
C GLY A 399 -18.16 -23.96 -7.54
N ALA A 400 -19.13 -24.83 -7.42
CA ALA A 400 -20.38 -24.77 -8.16
C ALA A 400 -21.57 -25.04 -7.21
#